data_5350dfcb9a6439a77e23349690afeccc
#
_entry.id   5350dfcb9a6439a77e23349690afeccc
#
_cell.length_a   1.000
_cell.length_b   1.000
_cell.length_c   1.000
_cell.angle_alpha   90.00
_cell.angle_beta   90.00
_cell.angle_gamma   90.00
#
_symmetry.space_group_name_H-M   'P 1'
#
loop_
_entity.id
_entity.type
_entity.pdbx_description
1 polymer ?
#
loop_
_entity_poly.entity_id
_entity_poly.type
_entity_poly.pdbx_seq_one_letter_code
_entity_poly.pdbx_strand_id
1 'polypeptide(L)'
;AASHGVDIVNNSYSMDPWMYWSPTDPEQAAGLEAASRSIAYAQGSGLAVIASAGNEGADNDNPTTDSGSPTDVDTPIKDRPVAGSIRVPGQVAGVSQVSALKRVNEETKPEWTTLARADFSNYGTTIDFAAPGDGIYSTVPTSQYASGYAKTSGTSMAAPHITGIAALIKATHPAFTGAQIVDLMRKQAAIDYTRLDAPTDGKEYRGHGFINALTTMRRDQMRPTVT
;
A
#
# COMPACT_ATOMS: atom_id res chain seq x y z
N ALA A 1 -12.85 -4.16 -13.11
CA ALA A 1 -11.84 -5.18 -12.79
C ALA A 1 -12.49 -6.56 -12.66
N ALA A 2 -13.37 -6.80 -11.68
CA ALA A 2 -13.97 -8.11 -11.40
C ALA A 2 -14.62 -8.77 -12.63
N SER A 3 -15.45 -8.03 -13.37
CA SER A 3 -16.13 -8.52 -14.58
C SER A 3 -15.20 -8.77 -15.79
N HIS A 4 -13.93 -8.44 -15.68
CA HIS A 4 -12.94 -8.57 -16.77
C HIS A 4 -11.80 -9.55 -16.44
N GLY A 5 -11.99 -10.40 -15.44
CA GLY A 5 -11.01 -11.44 -15.09
C GLY A 5 -9.70 -10.89 -14.51
N VAL A 6 -9.75 -9.72 -13.86
CA VAL A 6 -8.59 -9.18 -13.14
C VAL A 6 -8.48 -9.88 -11.81
N ASP A 7 -7.28 -10.34 -11.44
CA ASP A 7 -7.02 -11.03 -10.18
C ASP A 7 -6.50 -10.08 -9.09
N ILE A 8 -5.73 -9.04 -9.48
CA ILE A 8 -5.04 -8.16 -8.53
C ILE A 8 -5.15 -6.73 -9.04
N VAL A 9 -5.45 -5.80 -8.16
CA VAL A 9 -5.49 -4.37 -8.48
C VAL A 9 -4.54 -3.59 -7.57
N ASN A 10 -3.84 -2.60 -8.17
CA ASN A 10 -2.99 -1.65 -7.48
C ASN A 10 -3.66 -0.27 -7.47
N ASN A 11 -3.86 0.28 -6.28
CA ASN A 11 -4.49 1.59 -6.08
C ASN A 11 -3.47 2.55 -5.45
N SER A 12 -2.63 3.14 -6.30
CA SER A 12 -1.64 4.15 -5.87
C SER A 12 -2.22 5.56 -5.93
N TYR A 13 -3.44 5.74 -5.39
CA TYR A 13 -4.19 7.00 -5.38
C TYR A 13 -5.06 7.11 -4.12
N SER A 14 -5.57 8.30 -3.87
CA SER A 14 -6.65 8.56 -2.91
C SER A 14 -7.93 8.87 -3.69
N MET A 15 -9.09 8.58 -3.11
CA MET A 15 -10.37 8.90 -3.73
C MET A 15 -10.66 10.40 -3.55
N ASP A 16 -10.75 11.13 -4.66
CA ASP A 16 -11.13 12.54 -4.65
C ASP A 16 -12.62 12.75 -4.30
N PRO A 17 -13.01 13.93 -3.81
CA PRO A 17 -12.17 15.08 -3.53
C PRO A 17 -11.53 15.10 -2.13
N TRP A 18 -11.81 14.11 -1.29
CA TRP A 18 -11.39 14.10 0.10
C TRP A 18 -10.20 13.17 0.33
N MET A 19 -9.17 13.68 0.98
CA MET A 19 -8.04 12.86 1.42
C MET A 19 -8.44 11.89 2.55
N TYR A 20 -9.31 12.36 3.44
CA TYR A 20 -9.94 11.56 4.50
C TYR A 20 -11.45 11.67 4.39
N TRP A 21 -12.14 10.55 4.41
CA TRP A 21 -13.57 10.42 4.26
C TRP A 21 -14.22 10.16 5.60
N SER A 22 -15.16 11.00 5.98
CA SER A 22 -15.90 10.89 7.24
C SER A 22 -17.13 9.98 7.07
N PRO A 23 -17.28 8.96 7.94
CA PRO A 23 -18.50 8.14 7.96
C PRO A 23 -19.72 8.86 8.56
N THR A 24 -19.51 9.97 9.27
CA THR A 24 -20.56 10.73 9.95
C THR A 24 -20.97 12.01 9.23
N ASP A 25 -20.22 12.43 8.24
CA ASP A 25 -20.54 13.57 7.37
C ASP A 25 -21.51 13.09 6.26
N PRO A 26 -22.74 13.64 6.17
CA PRO A 26 -23.73 13.18 5.19
C PRO A 26 -23.27 13.31 3.72
N GLU A 27 -22.44 14.30 3.40
CA GLU A 27 -21.94 14.52 2.05
C GLU A 27 -20.86 13.49 1.68
N GLN A 28 -20.12 12.99 2.65
CA GLN A 28 -19.01 12.06 2.45
C GLN A 28 -19.44 10.60 2.67
N ALA A 29 -20.35 10.34 3.59
CA ALA A 29 -20.76 8.99 3.99
C ALA A 29 -21.26 8.15 2.81
N ALA A 30 -22.03 8.74 1.90
CA ALA A 30 -22.55 8.04 0.72
C ALA A 30 -21.42 7.60 -0.24
N GLY A 31 -20.44 8.48 -0.47
CA GLY A 31 -19.26 8.17 -1.29
C GLY A 31 -18.38 7.10 -0.66
N LEU A 32 -18.15 7.21 0.65
CA LEU A 32 -17.41 6.20 1.42
C LEU A 32 -18.09 4.83 1.36
N GLU A 33 -19.40 4.78 1.51
CA GLU A 33 -20.18 3.54 1.44
C GLU A 33 -20.13 2.94 0.03
N ALA A 34 -20.27 3.76 -1.02
CA ALA A 34 -20.17 3.30 -2.41
C ALA A 34 -18.78 2.70 -2.71
N ALA A 35 -17.71 3.35 -2.28
CA ALA A 35 -16.35 2.85 -2.42
C ALA A 35 -16.14 1.53 -1.66
N SER A 36 -16.62 1.48 -0.42
CA SER A 36 -16.53 0.28 0.45
C SER A 36 -17.25 -0.91 -0.16
N ARG A 37 -18.47 -0.72 -0.68
CA ARG A 37 -19.22 -1.78 -1.39
C ARG A 37 -18.53 -2.23 -2.67
N SER A 38 -17.96 -1.30 -3.43
CA SER A 38 -17.25 -1.62 -4.67
C SER A 38 -16.01 -2.48 -4.41
N ILE A 39 -15.27 -2.15 -3.35
CA ILE A 39 -14.11 -2.91 -2.90
C ILE A 39 -14.53 -4.29 -2.37
N ALA A 40 -15.57 -4.35 -1.53
CA ALA A 40 -16.10 -5.61 -1.03
C ALA A 40 -16.58 -6.53 -2.17
N TYR A 41 -17.22 -5.97 -3.19
CA TYR A 41 -17.61 -6.72 -4.39
C TYR A 41 -16.39 -7.27 -5.14
N ALA A 42 -15.34 -6.46 -5.34
CA ALA A 42 -14.11 -6.91 -5.98
C ALA A 42 -13.46 -8.06 -5.21
N GLN A 43 -13.33 -7.93 -3.88
CA GLN A 43 -12.79 -8.98 -3.00
C GLN A 43 -13.65 -10.24 -3.01
N GLY A 44 -14.97 -10.08 -2.93
CA GLY A 44 -15.93 -11.19 -3.03
C GLY A 44 -15.87 -11.90 -4.39
N SER A 45 -15.42 -11.21 -5.43
CA SER A 45 -15.14 -11.76 -6.76
C SER A 45 -13.75 -12.40 -6.88
N GLY A 46 -12.98 -12.47 -5.79
CA GLY A 46 -11.69 -13.14 -5.73
C GLY A 46 -10.47 -12.23 -6.01
N LEU A 47 -10.63 -10.91 -6.10
CA LEU A 47 -9.52 -9.99 -6.34
C LEU A 47 -8.72 -9.71 -5.07
N ALA A 48 -7.39 -9.59 -5.20
CA ALA A 48 -6.56 -8.92 -4.22
C ALA A 48 -6.57 -7.39 -4.49
N VAL A 49 -6.85 -6.60 -3.46
CA VAL A 49 -6.89 -5.13 -3.54
C VAL A 49 -5.74 -4.57 -2.72
N ILE A 50 -4.79 -3.91 -3.37
CA ILE A 50 -3.59 -3.36 -2.76
C ILE A 50 -3.61 -1.85 -2.95
N ALA A 51 -3.26 -1.07 -1.91
CA ALA A 51 -3.27 0.38 -1.96
C ALA A 51 -2.10 1.02 -1.23
N SER A 52 -1.76 2.24 -1.64
CA SER A 52 -0.77 3.09 -0.96
C SER A 52 -1.29 3.62 0.38
N ALA A 53 -0.37 3.85 1.35
CA ALA A 53 -0.73 4.34 2.68
C ALA A 53 -0.98 5.85 2.77
N GLY A 54 -0.41 6.62 1.84
CA GLY A 54 -0.38 8.09 1.86
C GLY A 54 1.01 8.64 2.18
N ASN A 55 1.21 9.94 1.90
CA ASN A 55 2.53 10.56 1.86
C ASN A 55 2.65 11.81 2.77
N GLU A 56 1.83 11.92 3.79
CA GLU A 56 1.76 13.07 4.69
C GLU A 56 2.55 12.87 5.99
N GLY A 57 3.18 11.69 6.16
CA GLY A 57 3.82 11.29 7.43
C GLY A 57 2.83 11.18 8.58
N ALA A 58 1.56 10.99 8.28
CA ALA A 58 0.44 11.03 9.22
C ALA A 58 0.14 9.67 9.85
N ASP A 59 -0.44 9.72 11.04
CA ASP A 59 -1.02 8.56 11.71
C ASP A 59 -2.40 8.26 11.10
N ASN A 60 -2.51 7.13 10.40
CA ASN A 60 -3.76 6.71 9.77
C ASN A 60 -4.78 6.19 10.79
N ASP A 61 -4.34 5.78 11.99
CA ASP A 61 -5.26 5.32 13.04
C ASP A 61 -5.90 6.50 13.77
N ASN A 62 -5.16 7.63 13.88
CA ASN A 62 -5.60 8.82 14.61
C ASN A 62 -5.40 10.09 13.77
N PRO A 63 -6.04 10.21 12.60
CA PRO A 63 -5.92 11.42 11.80
C PRO A 63 -6.52 12.61 12.54
N THR A 64 -5.85 13.75 12.54
CA THR A 64 -6.29 14.94 13.26
C THR A 64 -6.79 16.03 12.35
N THR A 65 -5.97 16.43 11.38
CA THR A 65 -6.26 17.52 10.45
C THR A 65 -5.82 17.16 9.03
N ASP A 66 -6.48 17.79 8.06
CA ASP A 66 -6.17 17.73 6.65
C ASP A 66 -6.26 19.15 6.06
N SER A 67 -5.24 19.55 5.33
CA SER A 67 -5.19 20.83 4.63
C SER A 67 -5.05 20.65 3.10
N GLY A 68 -5.21 19.42 2.61
CA GLY A 68 -5.10 19.06 1.19
C GLY A 68 -6.44 18.85 0.49
N SER A 69 -7.57 18.91 1.22
CA SER A 69 -8.90 18.63 0.67
C SER A 69 -9.87 19.81 0.87
N PRO A 70 -10.91 19.93 0.02
CA PRO A 70 -11.14 19.07 -1.15
C PRO A 70 -10.17 19.38 -2.30
N THR A 71 -9.93 18.39 -3.18
CA THR A 71 -8.96 18.51 -4.28
C THR A 71 -9.55 19.10 -5.57
N ASP A 72 -10.86 19.27 -5.62
CA ASP A 72 -11.63 19.79 -6.76
C ASP A 72 -11.90 21.31 -6.68
N VAL A 73 -11.25 22.02 -5.75
CA VAL A 73 -11.32 23.47 -5.59
C VAL A 73 -9.93 24.10 -5.60
N ASP A 74 -9.86 25.37 -5.94
CA ASP A 74 -8.57 26.11 -6.00
C ASP A 74 -7.88 26.26 -4.65
N THR A 75 -8.65 26.27 -3.55
CA THR A 75 -8.12 26.43 -2.20
C THR A 75 -8.71 25.38 -1.27
N PRO A 76 -7.96 24.36 -0.86
CA PRO A 76 -8.39 23.39 0.13
C PRO A 76 -8.73 24.04 1.49
N ILE A 77 -9.52 23.34 2.28
CA ILE A 77 -9.90 23.78 3.64
C ILE A 77 -8.67 23.59 4.54
N LYS A 78 -8.15 24.71 5.06
CA LYS A 78 -7.03 24.67 5.99
C LYS A 78 -7.43 24.02 7.31
N ASP A 79 -6.56 23.10 7.78
CA ASP A 79 -6.70 22.42 9.08
C ASP A 79 -8.09 21.79 9.31
N ARG A 80 -8.69 21.22 8.23
CA ARG A 80 -9.98 20.54 8.30
C ARG A 80 -9.91 19.39 9.34
N PRO A 81 -10.79 19.36 10.36
CA PRO A 81 -10.81 18.26 11.32
C PRO A 81 -11.20 16.94 10.64
N VAL A 82 -10.42 15.88 10.86
CA VAL A 82 -10.65 14.57 10.23
C VAL A 82 -10.62 13.41 11.22
N ALA A 83 -10.75 13.70 12.51
CA ALA A 83 -10.82 12.66 13.53
C ALA A 83 -11.94 11.66 13.24
N GLY A 84 -11.62 10.34 13.27
CA GLY A 84 -12.57 9.27 12.96
C GLY A 84 -12.85 9.06 11.46
N SER A 85 -12.19 9.83 10.59
CA SER A 85 -12.27 9.64 9.14
C SER A 85 -11.20 8.62 8.67
N ILE A 86 -11.41 8.04 7.49
CA ILE A 86 -10.48 7.06 6.89
C ILE A 86 -10.03 7.47 5.50
N ARG A 87 -8.87 6.98 5.09
CA ARG A 87 -8.37 7.11 3.72
C ARG A 87 -8.97 6.04 2.82
N VAL A 88 -9.45 6.45 1.66
CA VAL A 88 -10.01 5.55 0.65
C VAL A 88 -9.07 5.53 -0.56
N PRO A 89 -8.69 4.35 -1.09
CA PRO A 89 -9.13 3.00 -0.70
C PRO A 89 -8.32 2.36 0.44
N GLY A 90 -7.20 2.93 0.86
CA GLY A 90 -6.19 2.28 1.70
C GLY A 90 -6.71 1.68 3.00
N GLN A 91 -7.61 2.36 3.70
CA GLN A 91 -8.17 1.90 4.98
C GLN A 91 -9.54 1.22 4.87
N VAL A 92 -10.03 0.99 3.65
CA VAL A 92 -11.25 0.20 3.48
C VAL A 92 -10.96 -1.25 3.84
N ALA A 93 -11.91 -1.89 4.53
CA ALA A 93 -11.77 -3.25 5.02
C ALA A 93 -11.30 -4.24 3.94
N GLY A 94 -10.28 -5.03 4.25
CA GLY A 94 -9.71 -6.05 3.38
C GLY A 94 -8.76 -5.54 2.30
N VAL A 95 -8.51 -4.24 2.22
CA VAL A 95 -7.45 -3.67 1.37
C VAL A 95 -6.10 -3.86 2.04
N SER A 96 -5.10 -4.33 1.29
CA SER A 96 -3.73 -4.41 1.76
C SER A 96 -3.03 -3.07 1.61
N GLN A 97 -2.92 -2.32 2.70
CA GLN A 97 -2.29 -0.99 2.72
C GLN A 97 -0.76 -1.12 2.82
N VAL A 98 -0.04 -0.35 1.99
CA VAL A 98 1.43 -0.46 1.88
C VAL A 98 2.11 0.85 2.25
N SER A 99 3.02 0.79 3.25
CA SER A 99 3.91 1.88 3.63
C SER A 99 5.17 1.92 2.77
N ALA A 100 5.84 3.07 2.72
CA ALA A 100 7.07 3.26 1.97
C ALA A 100 8.31 3.14 2.87
N LEU A 101 9.26 2.33 2.42
CA LEU A 101 10.60 2.19 3.01
C LEU A 101 11.62 3.02 2.26
N LYS A 102 12.60 3.54 3.02
CA LYS A 102 13.85 4.13 2.55
C LYS A 102 15.04 3.29 2.99
N ARG A 103 16.15 3.41 2.28
CA ARG A 103 17.44 2.83 2.69
C ARG A 103 18.05 3.68 3.80
N VAL A 104 18.59 3.01 4.81
CA VAL A 104 19.43 3.64 5.83
C VAL A 104 20.90 3.42 5.45
N ASN A 105 21.70 4.49 5.44
CA ASN A 105 23.15 4.46 5.13
C ASN A 105 23.49 4.05 3.68
N GLU A 106 22.96 4.78 2.70
CA GLU A 106 23.26 4.57 1.26
C GLU A 106 24.77 4.59 0.92
N GLU A 107 25.56 5.37 1.65
CA GLU A 107 26.99 5.58 1.33
C GLU A 107 27.90 4.43 1.76
N THR A 108 27.50 3.65 2.75
CA THR A 108 28.40 2.66 3.40
C THR A 108 28.06 1.21 3.13
N LYS A 109 26.85 0.92 2.66
CA LYS A 109 26.39 -0.47 2.39
C LYS A 109 25.56 -0.51 1.13
N PRO A 110 26.06 -1.10 0.03
CA PRO A 110 25.32 -1.25 -1.22
C PRO A 110 24.14 -2.23 -1.09
N GLU A 111 24.06 -2.98 -0.02
CA GLU A 111 23.01 -3.96 0.22
C GLU A 111 21.84 -3.35 0.97
N TRP A 112 20.62 -3.78 0.64
CA TRP A 112 19.38 -3.45 1.38
C TRP A 112 19.39 -4.15 2.75
N THR A 113 20.36 -3.84 3.60
CA THR A 113 20.57 -4.52 4.88
C THR A 113 19.79 -3.91 6.01
N THR A 114 19.48 -2.62 5.93
CA THR A 114 18.64 -1.93 6.91
C THR A 114 17.68 -1.00 6.19
N LEU A 115 16.41 -1.17 6.47
CA LEU A 115 15.32 -0.41 5.90
C LEU A 115 14.55 0.28 7.03
N ALA A 116 14.24 1.56 6.84
CA ALA A 116 13.42 2.33 7.75
C ALA A 116 12.21 2.91 7.01
N ARG A 117 11.21 3.38 7.75
CA ARG A 117 10.11 4.13 7.16
C ARG A 117 10.62 5.39 6.46
N ALA A 118 10.16 5.64 5.26
CA ALA A 118 10.37 6.93 4.60
C ALA A 118 9.61 8.02 5.38
N ASP A 119 10.23 9.19 5.59
CA ASP A 119 9.68 10.22 6.48
C ASP A 119 8.29 10.69 6.07
N PHE A 120 8.04 10.72 4.77
CA PHE A 120 6.73 11.07 4.20
C PHE A 120 5.68 9.96 4.37
N SER A 121 6.09 8.69 4.54
CA SER A 121 5.12 7.59 4.57
C SER A 121 4.18 7.68 5.75
N ASN A 122 2.89 7.58 5.49
CA ASN A 122 1.92 7.37 6.55
C ASN A 122 2.18 6.04 7.27
N TYR A 123 1.69 5.94 8.50
CA TYR A 123 1.86 4.82 9.40
C TYR A 123 0.56 4.52 10.15
N GLY A 124 0.54 3.47 10.95
CA GLY A 124 -0.62 3.03 11.74
C GLY A 124 -0.82 1.52 11.66
N THR A 125 -1.71 1.01 12.49
CA THR A 125 -1.99 -0.44 12.61
C THR A 125 -2.71 -1.01 11.39
N THR A 126 -3.27 -0.18 10.53
CA THR A 126 -3.91 -0.58 9.27
C THR A 126 -2.92 -0.89 8.15
N ILE A 127 -1.62 -0.59 8.35
CA ILE A 127 -0.58 -1.00 7.39
C ILE A 127 -0.49 -2.53 7.35
N ASP A 128 -0.57 -3.09 6.16
CA ASP A 128 -0.47 -4.55 5.94
C ASP A 128 0.96 -4.96 5.57
N PHE A 129 1.62 -4.18 4.72
CA PHE A 129 2.98 -4.43 4.26
C PHE A 129 3.82 -3.15 4.20
N ALA A 130 5.15 -3.35 4.24
CA ALA A 130 6.11 -2.31 3.94
C ALA A 130 6.93 -2.68 2.70
N ALA A 131 7.18 -1.73 1.80
CA ALA A 131 7.93 -1.96 0.57
C ALA A 131 8.78 -0.75 0.17
N PRO A 132 9.83 -0.93 -0.65
CA PRO A 132 10.63 0.19 -1.13
C PRO A 132 9.78 1.26 -1.81
N GLY A 133 9.89 2.51 -1.35
CA GLY A 133 9.09 3.63 -1.87
C GLY A 133 9.88 4.93 -2.00
N ASP A 134 11.15 4.96 -1.61
CA ASP A 134 11.98 6.14 -1.73
C ASP A 134 13.06 5.97 -2.81
N GLY A 135 13.15 6.94 -3.72
CA GLY A 135 14.13 6.96 -4.80
C GLY A 135 13.97 5.84 -5.83
N ILE A 136 12.75 5.41 -6.10
CA ILE A 136 12.45 4.29 -7.01
C ILE A 136 12.64 4.74 -8.46
N TYR A 137 13.57 4.11 -9.17
CA TYR A 137 13.83 4.34 -10.59
C TYR A 137 12.94 3.44 -11.44
N SER A 138 12.09 4.04 -12.26
CA SER A 138 11.13 3.31 -13.09
C SER A 138 10.77 4.07 -14.36
N THR A 139 9.98 3.45 -15.20
CA THR A 139 9.46 4.03 -16.44
C THR A 139 8.47 5.15 -16.14
N VAL A 140 8.55 6.21 -16.94
CA VAL A 140 7.63 7.36 -16.92
C VAL A 140 7.29 7.75 -18.36
N PRO A 141 6.19 8.49 -18.59
CA PRO A 141 5.87 8.99 -19.93
C PRO A 141 7.00 9.86 -20.49
N THR A 142 7.37 9.62 -21.74
CA THR A 142 8.42 10.41 -22.42
C THR A 142 8.02 11.88 -22.62
N SER A 143 6.73 12.20 -22.54
CA SER A 143 6.22 13.57 -22.50
C SER A 143 6.64 14.35 -21.26
N GLN A 144 6.94 13.66 -20.15
CA GLN A 144 7.40 14.27 -18.89
C GLN A 144 8.94 14.21 -18.77
N TYR A 145 9.55 13.09 -19.18
CA TYR A 145 10.99 12.86 -19.12
C TYR A 145 11.45 12.21 -20.43
N ALA A 146 12.28 12.91 -21.20
CA ALA A 146 12.73 12.45 -22.52
C ALA A 146 13.43 11.08 -22.50
N SER A 147 14.06 10.71 -21.37
CA SER A 147 14.68 9.38 -21.17
C SER A 147 13.66 8.24 -21.05
N GLY A 148 12.39 8.53 -20.79
CA GLY A 148 11.37 7.55 -20.44
C GLY A 148 11.54 6.93 -19.04
N TYR A 149 12.48 7.47 -18.23
CA TYR A 149 12.78 6.98 -16.88
C TYR A 149 12.99 8.12 -15.92
N ALA A 150 12.53 7.95 -14.68
CA ALA A 150 12.79 8.89 -13.58
C ALA A 150 12.89 8.18 -12.23
N LYS A 151 13.50 8.87 -11.25
CA LYS A 151 13.40 8.50 -9.84
C LYS A 151 12.21 9.22 -9.23
N THR A 152 11.36 8.46 -8.52
CA THR A 152 10.19 9.00 -7.84
C THR A 152 10.08 8.37 -6.45
N SER A 153 9.55 9.13 -5.48
CA SER A 153 9.31 8.65 -4.11
C SER A 153 7.84 8.76 -3.75
N GLY A 154 7.35 7.82 -2.98
CA GLY A 154 5.96 7.77 -2.52
C GLY A 154 5.53 6.37 -2.12
N THR A 155 4.51 6.27 -1.29
CA THR A 155 3.80 5.00 -1.04
C THR A 155 3.15 4.46 -2.31
N SER A 156 2.91 5.34 -3.30
CA SER A 156 2.50 4.96 -4.66
C SER A 156 3.53 4.12 -5.40
N MET A 157 4.83 4.23 -5.05
CA MET A 157 5.91 3.40 -5.59
C MET A 157 6.10 2.12 -4.76
N ALA A 158 5.72 2.15 -3.48
CA ALA A 158 5.77 0.98 -2.62
C ALA A 158 4.68 -0.06 -2.96
N ALA A 159 3.46 0.37 -3.13
CA ALA A 159 2.31 -0.51 -3.41
C ALA A 159 2.51 -1.45 -4.62
N PRO A 160 3.04 -1.01 -5.78
CA PRO A 160 3.25 -1.88 -6.92
C PRO A 160 4.30 -2.96 -6.71
N HIS A 161 5.24 -2.82 -5.76
CA HIS A 161 6.14 -3.92 -5.39
C HIS A 161 5.36 -5.09 -4.80
N ILE A 162 4.43 -4.80 -3.89
CA ILE A 162 3.56 -5.82 -3.29
C ILE A 162 2.61 -6.41 -4.35
N THR A 163 2.06 -5.57 -5.21
CA THR A 163 1.20 -6.00 -6.33
C THR A 163 1.94 -6.94 -7.29
N GLY A 164 3.20 -6.64 -7.60
CA GLY A 164 4.04 -7.50 -8.43
C GLY A 164 4.32 -8.86 -7.79
N ILE A 165 4.57 -8.90 -6.47
CA ILE A 165 4.73 -10.17 -5.73
C ILE A 165 3.43 -10.97 -5.74
N ALA A 166 2.29 -10.31 -5.52
CA ALA A 166 0.98 -10.95 -5.61
C ALA A 166 0.75 -11.58 -7.00
N ALA A 167 1.15 -10.89 -8.07
CA ALA A 167 1.06 -11.40 -9.44
C ALA A 167 1.96 -12.64 -9.67
N LEU A 168 3.17 -12.64 -9.11
CA LEU A 168 4.06 -13.80 -9.17
C LEU A 168 3.46 -15.01 -8.44
N ILE A 169 2.85 -14.80 -7.27
CA ILE A 169 2.14 -15.87 -6.52
C ILE A 169 0.96 -16.37 -7.35
N LYS A 170 0.16 -15.48 -7.94
CA LYS A 170 -0.96 -15.88 -8.79
C LYS A 170 -0.51 -16.72 -9.99
N ALA A 171 0.63 -16.38 -10.60
CA ALA A 171 1.18 -17.13 -11.72
C ALA A 171 1.58 -18.58 -11.35
N THR A 172 2.03 -18.80 -10.10
CA THR A 172 2.38 -20.14 -9.60
C THR A 172 1.19 -20.87 -8.97
N HIS A 173 0.17 -20.13 -8.52
CA HIS A 173 -1.06 -20.64 -7.93
C HIS A 173 -2.30 -20.09 -8.64
N PRO A 174 -2.58 -20.49 -9.89
CA PRO A 174 -3.68 -19.92 -10.68
C PRO A 174 -5.06 -20.03 -10.02
N ALA A 175 -5.27 -21.04 -9.17
CA ALA A 175 -6.51 -21.27 -8.45
C ALA A 175 -6.68 -20.39 -7.19
N PHE A 176 -5.63 -19.71 -6.71
CA PHE A 176 -5.73 -18.90 -5.52
C PHE A 176 -6.63 -17.69 -5.74
N THR A 177 -7.51 -17.44 -4.77
CA THR A 177 -8.24 -16.18 -4.65
C THR A 177 -7.32 -15.08 -4.14
N GLY A 178 -7.72 -13.82 -4.31
CA GLY A 178 -6.98 -12.67 -3.76
C GLY A 178 -6.72 -12.78 -2.26
N ALA A 179 -7.70 -13.27 -1.49
CA ALA A 179 -7.54 -13.49 -0.05
C ALA A 179 -6.45 -14.53 0.26
N GLN A 180 -6.38 -15.63 -0.49
CA GLN A 180 -5.34 -16.66 -0.31
C GLN A 180 -3.95 -16.15 -0.71
N ILE A 181 -3.86 -15.31 -1.74
CA ILE A 181 -2.62 -14.64 -2.13
C ILE A 181 -2.13 -13.73 -1.01
N VAL A 182 -3.01 -12.87 -0.49
CA VAL A 182 -2.67 -11.94 0.60
C VAL A 182 -2.27 -12.70 1.87
N ASP A 183 -2.98 -13.77 2.24
CA ASP A 183 -2.63 -14.61 3.39
C ASP A 183 -1.25 -15.26 3.24
N LEU A 184 -0.91 -15.77 2.04
CA LEU A 184 0.43 -16.29 1.78
C LEU A 184 1.49 -15.19 1.89
N MET A 185 1.23 -13.99 1.34
CA MET A 185 2.14 -12.85 1.44
C MET A 185 2.40 -12.46 2.91
N ARG A 186 1.36 -12.40 3.75
CA ARG A 186 1.48 -12.11 5.18
C ARG A 186 2.38 -13.11 5.90
N LYS A 187 2.19 -14.40 5.63
CA LYS A 187 3.01 -15.48 6.19
C LYS A 187 4.48 -15.37 5.74
N GLN A 188 4.74 -14.96 4.52
CA GLN A 188 6.09 -14.80 4.00
C GLN A 188 6.77 -13.51 4.52
N ALA A 189 6.04 -12.42 4.64
CA ALA A 189 6.53 -11.16 5.17
C ALA A 189 7.04 -11.28 6.61
N ALA A 190 6.32 -12.01 7.45
CA ALA A 190 6.70 -12.25 8.85
C ALA A 190 8.08 -12.92 9.02
N ILE A 191 8.57 -13.63 7.99
CA ILE A 191 9.88 -14.31 8.06
C ILE A 191 11.04 -13.31 7.87
N ASP A 192 10.85 -12.27 7.06
CA ASP A 192 11.87 -11.26 6.78
C ASP A 192 11.73 -9.99 7.67
N TYR A 193 10.89 -10.07 8.70
CA TYR A 193 10.55 -8.96 9.61
C TYR A 193 11.77 -8.32 10.31
N THR A 194 12.80 -9.11 10.58
CA THR A 194 14.03 -8.65 11.26
C THR A 194 14.88 -7.69 10.44
N ARG A 195 14.57 -7.51 9.16
CA ARG A 195 15.25 -6.55 8.28
C ARG A 195 14.75 -5.11 8.42
N LEU A 196 13.63 -4.93 9.10
CA LEU A 196 13.04 -3.63 9.32
C LEU A 196 13.44 -3.09 10.68
N ASP A 197 13.85 -1.83 10.73
CA ASP A 197 14.08 -1.15 11.99
C ASP A 197 12.78 -1.12 12.80
N ALA A 198 12.88 -1.47 14.08
CA ALA A 198 11.75 -1.32 14.99
C ALA A 198 11.42 0.17 15.13
N PRO A 199 10.15 0.57 15.05
CA PRO A 199 9.78 1.95 15.31
C PRO A 199 10.12 2.30 16.76
N THR A 200 11.04 3.26 16.93
CA THR A 200 11.46 3.75 18.25
C THR A 200 10.55 4.86 18.76
N ASP A 201 9.70 5.39 17.89
CA ASP A 201 8.80 6.52 18.14
C ASP A 201 7.31 6.11 18.23
N GLY A 202 7.03 4.80 18.30
CA GLY A 202 5.67 4.24 18.35
C GLY A 202 4.89 4.30 17.02
N LYS A 203 5.54 4.74 15.94
CA LYS A 203 4.90 4.87 14.63
C LYS A 203 4.97 3.55 13.87
N GLU A 204 4.03 2.65 14.11
CA GLU A 204 4.01 1.36 13.42
C GLU A 204 3.79 1.55 11.90
N TYR A 205 4.68 0.98 11.11
CA TYR A 205 4.66 1.10 9.64
C TYR A 205 4.95 -0.22 8.94
N ARG A 206 5.27 -1.26 9.70
CA ARG A 206 5.77 -2.52 9.16
C ARG A 206 4.67 -3.48 8.76
N GLY A 207 3.50 -3.39 9.42
CA GLY A 207 2.43 -4.35 9.27
C GLY A 207 2.93 -5.78 9.50
N HIS A 208 2.68 -6.67 8.55
CA HIS A 208 3.22 -8.04 8.56
C HIS A 208 4.71 -8.09 8.16
N GLY A 209 5.27 -7.03 7.60
CA GLY A 209 6.68 -6.92 7.30
C GLY A 209 6.99 -6.62 5.82
N PHE A 210 8.25 -6.90 5.47
CA PHE A 210 8.80 -6.75 4.13
C PHE A 210 8.81 -8.10 3.40
N ILE A 211 8.38 -8.13 2.15
CA ILE A 211 8.36 -9.34 1.34
C ILE A 211 9.53 -9.31 0.35
N ASN A 212 10.35 -10.35 0.37
CA ASN A 212 11.36 -10.58 -0.64
C ASN A 212 10.83 -11.55 -1.72
N ALA A 213 10.65 -11.06 -2.93
CA ALA A 213 10.08 -11.82 -4.04
C ALA A 213 10.83 -13.14 -4.31
N LEU A 214 12.19 -13.10 -4.31
CA LEU A 214 13.00 -14.28 -4.60
C LEU A 214 12.84 -15.36 -3.53
N THR A 215 12.90 -14.98 -2.24
CA THR A 215 12.75 -15.94 -1.14
C THR A 215 11.33 -16.47 -1.07
N THR A 216 10.33 -15.63 -1.32
CA THR A 216 8.93 -16.05 -1.39
C THR A 216 8.72 -17.11 -2.46
N MET A 217 9.17 -16.87 -3.68
CA MET A 217 9.00 -17.83 -4.77
C MET A 217 9.78 -19.13 -4.53
N ARG A 218 11.00 -19.06 -3.97
CA ARG A 218 11.78 -20.27 -3.64
C ARG A 218 11.13 -21.11 -2.55
N ARG A 219 10.64 -20.48 -1.48
CA ARG A 219 9.98 -21.19 -0.37
C ARG A 219 8.68 -21.84 -0.82
N ASP A 220 7.96 -21.18 -1.71
CA ASP A 220 6.73 -21.67 -2.26
C ASP A 220 6.95 -22.92 -3.12
N GLN A 221 7.99 -22.94 -3.93
CA GLN A 221 8.37 -24.11 -4.74
C GLN A 221 8.97 -25.27 -3.93
N MET A 222 9.47 -25.01 -2.71
CA MET A 222 10.08 -26.02 -1.84
C MET A 222 9.08 -26.73 -0.91
N ARG A 223 7.82 -26.34 -0.90
CA ARG A 223 6.79 -27.08 -0.14
C ARG A 223 6.46 -28.35 -0.90
N PRO A 224 6.66 -29.55 -0.27
CA PRO A 224 6.19 -30.78 -0.89
C PRO A 224 4.66 -30.67 -1.06
N THR A 225 4.19 -30.92 -2.26
CA THR A 225 2.78 -31.23 -2.51
C THR A 225 2.44 -32.43 -1.65
N VAL A 226 1.79 -32.20 -0.52
CA VAL A 226 1.16 -33.28 0.23
C VAL A 226 0.02 -33.75 -0.65
N THR A 227 0.25 -34.86 -1.34
CA THR A 227 -0.76 -35.64 -2.05
C THR A 227 -1.67 -36.35 -1.07
#